data_a42c0ffecd288f3dde98c9a23d1ef098
#
_entry.id   a42c0ffecd288f3dde98c9a23d1ef098
#
_cell.length_a   1.000
_cell.length_b   1.000
_cell.length_c   1.000
_cell.angle_alpha   90.00
_cell.angle_beta   90.00
_cell.angle_gamma   90.00
#
_symmetry.space_group_name_H-M   'P 1'
#
loop_
_entity.id
_entity.type
_entity.pdbx_description
1 polymer ?
#
loop_
_entity_poly.entity_id
_entity_poly.type
_entity_poly.pdbx_seq_one_letter_code
_entity_poly.pdbx_strand_id
1 'polypeptide(L)'
;TYFYPDDYQELAKIVSEPTFLAITITATEKAYVVGNSEHDGLPNRLAFLLRARFLVGLGGITIISCDNIAGNGDITKALVIKAAERYQDKDFINWLNNDVRFANSMVDRIVPALDNPGVINTEPFIQWVIEDDPIKEYFKDTGVQFVADVAGYEFMKLRLFNAIHSALSTIGQLTGIEYIAQVVSIPAYGKFASLIQAQAALSF
;
A
#
# COMPACT_ATOMS: atom_id res chain seq x y z
N THR A 1 11.19 16.60 2.18
CA THR A 1 10.31 17.54 2.89
C THR A 1 9.35 16.74 3.73
N TYR A 2 9.26 17.03 5.02
CA TYR A 2 8.32 16.38 5.93
C TYR A 2 7.17 17.33 6.21
N PHE A 3 5.94 16.84 6.07
CA PHE A 3 4.74 17.57 6.43
C PHE A 3 4.11 16.94 7.67
N TYR A 4 3.69 17.78 8.60
CA TYR A 4 2.89 17.34 9.74
C TYR A 4 1.45 17.04 9.30
N PRO A 5 0.71 16.19 10.03
CA PRO A 5 -0.64 15.78 9.65
C PRO A 5 -1.64 16.90 9.38
N ASP A 6 -1.34 18.11 9.84
CA ASP A 6 -2.27 19.24 9.77
C ASP A 6 -1.95 20.24 8.63
N ASP A 7 -0.89 19.99 7.84
CA ASP A 7 -0.49 20.87 6.72
C ASP A 7 -1.22 20.54 5.40
N TYR A 8 -2.51 20.27 5.47
CA TYR A 8 -3.31 19.87 4.29
C TYR A 8 -3.34 20.94 3.20
N GLN A 9 -3.29 22.21 3.55
CA GLN A 9 -3.27 23.29 2.58
C GLN A 9 -1.96 23.32 1.77
N GLU A 10 -0.84 23.03 2.41
CA GLU A 10 0.43 22.94 1.74
C GLU A 10 0.53 21.68 0.86
N LEU A 11 0.01 20.54 1.35
CA LEU A 11 -0.12 19.33 0.55
C LEU A 11 -1.01 19.55 -0.68
N ALA A 12 -2.13 20.29 -0.52
CA ALA A 12 -3.02 20.64 -1.63
C ALA A 12 -2.30 21.46 -2.72
N LYS A 13 -1.44 22.40 -2.34
CA LYS A 13 -0.61 23.15 -3.31
C LYS A 13 0.32 22.22 -4.07
N ILE A 14 1.02 21.32 -3.38
CA ILE A 14 1.96 20.37 -3.99
C ILE A 14 1.23 19.45 -4.97
N VAL A 15 0.11 18.86 -4.56
CA VAL A 15 -0.69 17.98 -5.43
C VAL A 15 -1.25 18.75 -6.63
N SER A 16 -1.44 20.06 -6.51
CA SER A 16 -1.89 20.95 -7.57
C SER A 16 -0.77 21.44 -8.50
N GLU A 17 0.46 20.95 -8.35
CA GLU A 17 1.53 21.23 -9.31
C GLU A 17 1.40 20.34 -10.55
N PRO A 18 1.60 20.89 -11.77
CA PRO A 18 1.51 20.09 -13.02
C PRO A 18 2.49 18.93 -13.07
N THR A 19 3.65 19.06 -12.42
CA THR A 19 4.70 18.04 -12.37
C THR A 19 4.45 16.96 -11.33
N PHE A 20 3.41 17.09 -10.50
CA PHE A 20 3.07 16.09 -9.50
C PHE A 20 2.36 14.90 -10.15
N LEU A 21 2.89 13.69 -10.00
CA LEU A 21 2.49 12.51 -10.78
C LEU A 21 1.73 11.47 -9.99
N ALA A 22 2.09 11.27 -8.72
CA ALA A 22 1.51 10.19 -7.93
C ALA A 22 1.51 10.45 -6.43
N ILE A 23 0.62 9.74 -5.73
CA ILE A 23 0.62 9.58 -4.28
C ILE A 23 0.80 8.10 -3.96
N THR A 24 1.80 7.76 -3.15
CA THR A 24 1.92 6.44 -2.55
C THR A 24 1.34 6.45 -1.13
N ILE A 25 0.67 5.38 -0.74
CA ILE A 25 0.01 5.25 0.56
C ILE A 25 0.63 4.09 1.31
N THR A 26 1.13 4.36 2.51
CA THR A 26 1.53 3.36 3.50
C THR A 26 0.80 3.68 4.81
N ALA A 27 -0.38 3.14 4.95
CA ALA A 27 -1.22 3.29 6.13
C ALA A 27 -1.51 1.90 6.72
N THR A 28 -2.44 1.77 7.60
CA THR A 28 -2.95 0.48 8.04
C THR A 28 -4.41 0.34 7.62
N GLU A 29 -4.97 -0.87 7.69
CA GLU A 29 -6.37 -1.13 7.35
C GLU A 29 -7.33 -0.19 8.11
N LYS A 30 -6.93 0.25 9.31
CA LYS A 30 -7.69 1.18 10.15
C LYS A 30 -7.86 2.57 9.54
N ALA A 31 -6.98 2.97 8.63
CA ALA A 31 -7.05 4.26 7.96
C ALA A 31 -8.10 4.30 6.83
N TYR A 32 -8.51 3.14 6.32
CA TYR A 32 -9.45 3.01 5.20
C TYR A 32 -10.90 3.15 5.65
N VAL A 33 -11.20 4.25 6.31
CA VAL A 33 -12.53 4.59 6.81
C VAL A 33 -12.91 5.98 6.34
N VAL A 34 -14.11 6.13 5.79
CA VAL A 34 -14.68 7.45 5.48
C VAL A 34 -15.16 8.07 6.78
N GLY A 35 -14.53 9.16 7.15
CA GLY A 35 -14.85 9.89 8.39
C GLY A 35 -15.88 10.99 8.20
N ASN A 36 -16.22 11.66 9.29
CA ASN A 36 -17.26 12.69 9.31
C ASN A 36 -16.77 14.07 8.85
N SER A 37 -15.50 14.39 9.05
CA SER A 37 -14.91 15.67 8.62
C SER A 37 -14.09 15.52 7.34
N GLU A 38 -13.69 16.64 6.74
CA GLU A 38 -12.92 16.67 5.48
C GLU A 38 -11.55 16.00 5.60
N HIS A 39 -10.94 16.00 6.79
CA HIS A 39 -9.62 15.44 7.03
C HIS A 39 -9.64 14.19 7.93
N ASP A 40 -10.83 13.65 8.20
CA ASP A 40 -11.00 12.49 9.06
C ASP A 40 -10.95 11.20 8.23
N GLY A 41 -9.87 10.45 8.39
CA GLY A 41 -9.60 9.25 7.63
C GLY A 41 -8.88 9.50 6.30
N LEU A 42 -8.21 8.47 5.82
CA LEU A 42 -7.43 8.50 4.58
C LEU A 42 -8.27 8.86 3.34
N PRO A 43 -9.47 8.28 3.13
CA PRO A 43 -10.27 8.58 1.93
C PRO A 43 -10.67 10.04 1.85
N ASN A 44 -11.01 10.66 2.98
CA ASN A 44 -11.40 12.07 3.02
C ASN A 44 -10.23 12.99 2.68
N ARG A 45 -9.05 12.69 3.21
CA ARG A 45 -7.81 13.43 2.92
C ARG A 45 -7.45 13.34 1.44
N LEU A 46 -7.53 12.15 0.86
CA LEU A 46 -7.30 11.97 -0.58
C LEU A 46 -8.32 12.71 -1.42
N ALA A 47 -9.62 12.63 -1.07
CA ALA A 47 -10.66 13.36 -1.77
C ALA A 47 -10.43 14.89 -1.71
N PHE A 48 -10.00 15.43 -0.55
CA PHE A 48 -9.63 16.83 -0.40
C PHE A 48 -8.46 17.23 -1.32
N LEU A 49 -7.36 16.46 -1.29
CA LEU A 49 -6.19 16.77 -2.10
C LEU A 49 -6.48 16.67 -3.60
N LEU A 50 -7.21 15.65 -4.02
CA LEU A 50 -7.61 15.46 -5.40
C LEU A 50 -8.58 16.54 -5.87
N ARG A 51 -9.47 17.01 -4.98
CA ARG A 51 -10.37 18.13 -5.29
C ARG A 51 -9.61 19.44 -5.52
N ALA A 52 -8.58 19.71 -4.72
CA ALA A 52 -7.73 20.89 -4.94
C ALA A 52 -7.10 20.88 -6.34
N ARG A 53 -6.60 19.72 -6.77
CA ARG A 53 -6.05 19.53 -8.13
C ARG A 53 -7.10 19.69 -9.24
N PHE A 54 -8.29 19.11 -9.04
CA PHE A 54 -9.41 19.24 -9.97
C PHE A 54 -9.83 20.70 -10.17
N LEU A 55 -9.94 21.47 -9.08
CA LEU A 55 -10.37 22.88 -9.11
C LEU A 55 -9.42 23.81 -9.87
N VAL A 56 -8.15 23.45 -9.98
CA VAL A 56 -7.18 24.20 -10.80
C VAL A 56 -7.10 23.68 -12.25
N GLY A 57 -7.98 22.77 -12.64
CA GLY A 57 -8.13 22.28 -14.02
C GLY A 57 -7.01 21.33 -14.49
N LEU A 58 -6.33 20.67 -13.57
CA LEU A 58 -5.28 19.69 -13.91
C LEU A 58 -5.85 18.29 -14.14
N GLY A 59 -5.16 17.51 -14.98
CA GLY A 59 -5.45 16.08 -15.19
C GLY A 59 -5.21 15.24 -13.94
N GLY A 60 -5.73 14.01 -13.94
CA GLY A 60 -5.55 13.05 -12.87
C GLY A 60 -4.11 12.65 -12.62
N ILE A 61 -3.90 11.97 -11.50
CA ILE A 61 -2.64 11.39 -11.07
C ILE A 61 -2.85 9.93 -10.71
N THR A 62 -1.77 9.20 -10.46
CA THR A 62 -1.84 7.81 -9.99
C THR A 62 -1.79 7.77 -8.46
N ILE A 63 -2.74 7.06 -7.85
CA ILE A 63 -2.76 6.70 -6.44
C ILE A 63 -2.33 5.24 -6.33
N ILE A 64 -1.28 4.98 -5.56
CA ILE A 64 -0.73 3.63 -5.37
C ILE A 64 -0.82 3.30 -3.88
N SER A 65 -1.71 2.37 -3.53
CA SER A 65 -1.77 1.84 -2.17
C SER A 65 -0.71 0.75 -2.00
N CYS A 66 0.13 0.89 -0.98
CA CYS A 66 1.17 -0.07 -0.60
C CYS A 66 0.77 -0.86 0.66
N ASP A 67 -0.51 -0.91 1.00
CA ASP A 67 -1.01 -1.58 2.19
C ASP A 67 -1.43 -3.04 1.91
N ASN A 68 -1.35 -3.89 2.93
CA ASN A 68 -1.69 -5.30 2.86
C ASN A 68 -3.22 -5.55 2.82
N ILE A 69 -3.87 -5.00 1.81
CA ILE A 69 -5.32 -5.14 1.56
C ILE A 69 -5.46 -5.67 0.13
N ALA A 70 -6.13 -6.80 -0.05
CA ALA A 70 -6.37 -7.34 -1.38
C ALA A 70 -7.22 -6.37 -2.21
N GLY A 71 -6.80 -6.08 -3.44
CA GLY A 71 -7.45 -5.08 -4.29
C GLY A 71 -7.40 -3.67 -3.69
N ASN A 72 -6.28 -3.31 -3.10
CA ASN A 72 -6.10 -2.08 -2.33
C ASN A 72 -6.37 -0.80 -3.13
N GLY A 73 -6.03 -0.77 -4.42
CA GLY A 73 -6.34 0.33 -5.32
C GLY A 73 -7.84 0.51 -5.54
N ASP A 74 -8.55 -0.60 -5.84
CA ASP A 74 -10.00 -0.59 -6.04
C ASP A 74 -10.76 -0.16 -4.79
N ILE A 75 -10.34 -0.68 -3.63
CA ILE A 75 -10.91 -0.28 -2.34
C ILE A 75 -10.65 1.20 -2.08
N THR A 76 -9.44 1.69 -2.34
CA THR A 76 -9.09 3.10 -2.21
C THR A 76 -9.99 3.96 -3.10
N LYS A 77 -10.15 3.59 -4.37
CA LYS A 77 -11.03 4.29 -5.31
C LYS A 77 -12.46 4.39 -4.80
N ALA A 78 -13.04 3.27 -4.40
CA ALA A 78 -14.42 3.23 -3.91
C ALA A 78 -14.62 4.14 -2.69
N LEU A 79 -13.68 4.11 -1.74
CA LEU A 79 -13.75 4.91 -0.53
C LEU A 79 -13.52 6.41 -0.80
N VAL A 80 -12.60 6.76 -1.71
CA VAL A 80 -12.34 8.15 -2.12
C VAL A 80 -13.56 8.74 -2.81
N ILE A 81 -14.21 7.99 -3.72
CA ILE A 81 -15.44 8.42 -4.38
C ILE A 81 -16.54 8.66 -3.34
N LYS A 82 -16.73 7.72 -2.41
CA LYS A 82 -17.68 7.88 -1.30
C LYS A 82 -17.38 9.11 -0.44
N ALA A 83 -16.13 9.37 -0.12
CA ALA A 83 -15.74 10.57 0.63
C ALA A 83 -15.98 11.86 -0.18
N ALA A 84 -15.81 11.81 -1.50
CA ALA A 84 -16.02 12.94 -2.41
C ALA A 84 -17.50 13.32 -2.60
N GLU A 85 -18.45 12.41 -2.32
CA GLU A 85 -19.89 12.70 -2.38
C GLU A 85 -20.31 13.89 -1.51
N ARG A 86 -19.56 14.18 -0.44
CA ARG A 86 -19.79 15.35 0.43
C ARG A 86 -19.75 16.69 -0.30
N TYR A 87 -18.98 16.77 -1.39
CA TYR A 87 -18.85 18.00 -2.16
C TYR A 87 -20.02 18.24 -3.12
N GLN A 88 -20.89 17.25 -3.32
CA GLN A 88 -22.06 17.30 -4.21
C GLN A 88 -21.71 17.79 -5.63
N ASP A 89 -20.51 17.47 -6.10
CA ASP A 89 -19.92 17.91 -7.37
C ASP A 89 -19.80 16.71 -8.32
N LYS A 90 -20.72 16.63 -9.28
CA LYS A 90 -20.77 15.52 -10.23
C LYS A 90 -19.57 15.52 -11.19
N ASP A 91 -19.06 16.68 -11.55
CA ASP A 91 -17.94 16.80 -12.47
C ASP A 91 -16.65 16.31 -11.79
N PHE A 92 -16.50 16.62 -10.51
CA PHE A 92 -15.40 16.07 -9.70
C PHE A 92 -15.50 14.54 -9.58
N ILE A 93 -16.67 13.98 -9.31
CA ILE A 93 -16.86 12.51 -9.26
C ILE A 93 -16.55 11.87 -10.62
N ASN A 94 -16.97 12.47 -11.72
CA ASN A 94 -16.65 11.99 -13.06
C ASN A 94 -15.14 12.04 -13.32
N TRP A 95 -14.46 13.12 -12.93
CA TRP A 95 -13.02 13.25 -13.05
C TRP A 95 -12.28 12.20 -12.21
N LEU A 96 -12.71 11.93 -10.97
CA LEU A 96 -12.15 10.85 -10.14
C LEU A 96 -12.27 9.47 -10.80
N ASN A 97 -13.38 9.22 -11.49
CA ASN A 97 -13.61 7.93 -12.15
C ASN A 97 -12.78 7.74 -13.42
N ASN A 98 -12.58 8.79 -14.20
CA ASN A 98 -12.07 8.70 -15.57
C ASN A 98 -10.61 9.15 -15.70
N ASP A 99 -10.17 10.10 -14.88
CA ASP A 99 -8.86 10.73 -15.01
C ASP A 99 -7.89 10.27 -13.91
N VAL A 100 -8.37 10.01 -12.69
CA VAL A 100 -7.52 9.52 -11.59
C VAL A 100 -7.36 8.00 -11.67
N ARG A 101 -6.13 7.53 -11.57
CA ARG A 101 -5.81 6.11 -11.56
C ARG A 101 -5.61 5.65 -10.13
N PHE A 102 -6.16 4.52 -9.78
CA PHE A 102 -5.99 3.86 -8.49
C PHE A 102 -5.41 2.46 -8.75
N ALA A 103 -4.09 2.38 -8.76
CA ALA A 103 -3.40 1.14 -9.07
C ALA A 103 -3.40 0.21 -7.86
N ASN A 104 -3.81 -1.04 -8.08
CA ASN A 104 -3.57 -2.11 -7.13
C ASN A 104 -2.08 -2.38 -7.04
N SER A 105 -1.57 -2.68 -5.86
CA SER A 105 -0.17 -3.05 -5.70
C SER A 105 0.05 -4.05 -4.57
N MET A 106 1.11 -4.82 -4.70
CA MET A 106 1.60 -5.72 -3.68
C MET A 106 3.04 -5.35 -3.33
N VAL A 107 3.31 -5.15 -2.04
CA VAL A 107 4.65 -4.85 -1.53
C VAL A 107 5.07 -5.90 -0.53
N ASP A 108 6.35 -6.27 -0.57
CA ASP A 108 6.95 -7.13 0.44
C ASP A 108 8.40 -6.73 0.68
N ARG A 109 8.68 -6.32 1.91
CA ARG A 109 10.01 -6.05 2.43
C ARG A 109 9.95 -5.93 3.95
N ILE A 110 10.79 -6.67 4.65
CA ILE A 110 10.87 -6.56 6.10
C ILE A 110 11.65 -5.29 6.49
N VAL A 111 11.00 -4.49 7.33
CA VAL A 111 11.59 -3.32 7.98
C VAL A 111 11.44 -3.53 9.48
N PRO A 112 12.51 -3.84 10.21
CA PRO A 112 12.48 -3.95 11.66
C PRO A 112 12.11 -2.64 12.33
N ALA A 113 11.79 -2.70 13.63
CA ALA A 113 11.60 -1.50 14.43
C ALA A 113 12.81 -0.56 14.34
N LEU A 114 12.55 0.74 14.29
CA LEU A 114 13.60 1.75 14.17
C LEU A 114 14.29 1.97 15.51
N ASP A 115 15.56 1.65 15.58
CA ASP A 115 16.40 1.94 16.75
C ASP A 115 16.92 3.39 16.72
N ASN A 116 16.99 4.00 15.54
CA ASN A 116 17.51 5.36 15.35
C ASN A 116 16.63 6.13 14.34
N PRO A 117 16.05 7.27 14.73
CA PRO A 117 15.30 8.11 13.81
C PRO A 117 16.16 8.54 12.59
N GLY A 118 15.66 8.28 11.41
CA GLY A 118 16.33 8.64 10.15
C GLY A 118 17.21 7.54 9.54
N VAL A 119 17.39 6.40 10.21
CA VAL A 119 18.06 5.22 9.64
C VAL A 119 17.03 4.08 9.53
N ILE A 120 16.73 3.68 8.31
CA ILE A 120 15.80 2.57 8.04
C ILE A 120 16.61 1.34 7.65
N ASN A 121 16.69 0.37 8.55
CA ASN A 121 17.26 -0.93 8.27
C ASN A 121 16.25 -1.78 7.52
N THR A 122 16.69 -2.46 6.47
CA THR A 122 15.82 -3.34 5.69
C THR A 122 16.57 -4.61 5.31
N GLU A 123 15.82 -5.68 5.02
CA GLU A 123 16.39 -6.84 4.35
C GLU A 123 16.80 -6.52 2.90
N PRO A 124 17.71 -7.30 2.28
CA PRO A 124 18.09 -7.14 0.87
C PRO A 124 16.94 -7.43 -0.10
N PHE A 125 16.02 -8.34 0.28
CA PHE A 125 14.85 -8.67 -0.53
C PHE A 125 13.91 -7.47 -0.64
N ILE A 126 13.39 -7.26 -1.86
CA ILE A 126 12.34 -6.28 -2.14
C ILE A 126 11.45 -6.85 -3.24
N GLN A 127 10.17 -6.77 -3.05
CA GLN A 127 9.18 -6.99 -4.09
C GLN A 127 8.14 -5.89 -4.04
N TRP A 128 8.02 -5.15 -5.13
CA TRP A 128 6.96 -4.17 -5.33
C TRP A 128 6.37 -4.39 -6.72
N VAL A 129 5.14 -4.85 -6.73
CA VAL A 129 4.38 -5.17 -7.94
C VAL A 129 3.20 -4.22 -8.02
N ILE A 130 3.01 -3.56 -9.15
CA ILE A 130 1.97 -2.57 -9.39
C ILE A 130 1.22 -2.97 -10.65
N GLU A 131 -0.08 -2.79 -10.71
CA GLU A 131 -0.84 -2.91 -11.94
C GLU A 131 -0.34 -1.93 -13.01
N ASP A 132 -0.41 -2.35 -14.28
CA ASP A 132 0.13 -1.59 -15.41
C ASP A 132 -0.48 -0.18 -15.48
N ASP A 133 0.39 0.81 -15.35
CA ASP A 133 0.05 2.21 -15.28
C ASP A 133 1.11 3.04 -16.04
N PRO A 134 0.73 4.14 -16.71
CA PRO A 134 1.69 5.02 -17.38
C PRO A 134 2.84 5.51 -16.50
N ILE A 135 2.67 5.55 -15.18
CA ILE A 135 3.72 5.94 -14.23
C ILE A 135 4.95 5.02 -14.30
N LYS A 136 4.82 3.81 -14.87
CA LYS A 136 5.94 2.86 -15.06
C LYS A 136 7.16 3.47 -15.73
N GLU A 137 6.97 4.49 -16.56
CA GLU A 137 8.06 5.17 -17.25
C GLU A 137 9.05 5.85 -16.27
N TYR A 138 8.58 6.22 -15.08
CA TYR A 138 9.38 6.85 -14.02
C TYR A 138 10.04 5.82 -13.08
N PHE A 139 9.69 4.53 -13.21
CA PHE A 139 10.21 3.44 -12.38
C PHE A 139 11.22 2.55 -13.13
N LYS A 140 11.72 2.98 -14.28
CA LYS A 140 12.74 2.25 -15.01
C LYS A 140 13.98 2.05 -14.14
N ASP A 141 14.54 0.85 -14.17
CA ASP A 141 15.75 0.46 -13.43
C ASP A 141 15.61 0.49 -11.89
N THR A 142 14.40 0.55 -11.35
CA THR A 142 14.17 0.57 -9.89
C THR A 142 13.92 -0.80 -9.26
N GLY A 143 13.68 -1.83 -10.08
CA GLY A 143 13.27 -3.16 -9.63
C GLY A 143 11.76 -3.28 -9.33
N VAL A 144 10.97 -2.22 -9.51
CA VAL A 144 9.51 -2.27 -9.44
C VAL A 144 8.96 -3.02 -10.65
N GLN A 145 8.03 -3.95 -10.41
CA GLN A 145 7.41 -4.76 -11.45
C GLN A 145 6.03 -4.19 -11.80
N PHE A 146 5.75 -4.04 -13.10
CA PHE A 146 4.42 -3.68 -13.59
C PHE A 146 3.80 -4.87 -14.30
N VAL A 147 2.57 -5.23 -13.92
CA VAL A 147 1.86 -6.42 -14.38
C VAL A 147 0.41 -6.08 -14.73
N ALA A 148 -0.22 -6.91 -15.54
CA ALA A 148 -1.62 -6.71 -15.91
C ALA A 148 -2.58 -6.91 -14.73
N ASP A 149 -2.22 -7.77 -13.76
CA ASP A 149 -3.03 -8.13 -12.60
C ASP A 149 -2.11 -8.51 -11.43
N VAL A 150 -2.30 -7.91 -10.27
CA VAL A 150 -1.51 -8.19 -9.06
C VAL A 150 -2.11 -9.31 -8.20
N ALA A 151 -3.32 -9.78 -8.45
CA ALA A 151 -4.02 -10.73 -7.58
C ALA A 151 -3.23 -12.03 -7.35
N GLY A 152 -2.54 -12.54 -8.38
CA GLY A 152 -1.67 -13.71 -8.24
C GLY A 152 -0.49 -13.47 -7.29
N TYR A 153 0.08 -12.28 -7.30
CA TYR A 153 1.18 -11.89 -6.39
C TYR A 153 0.70 -11.69 -4.96
N GLU A 154 -0.47 -11.07 -4.78
CA GLU A 154 -1.12 -10.93 -3.45
C GLU A 154 -1.39 -12.30 -2.83
N PHE A 155 -1.97 -13.21 -3.62
CA PHE A 155 -2.28 -14.56 -3.18
C PHE A 155 -1.00 -15.33 -2.82
N MET A 156 0.02 -15.27 -3.66
CA MET A 156 1.33 -15.87 -3.39
C MET A 156 1.92 -15.35 -2.08
N LYS A 157 1.96 -14.03 -1.89
CA LYS A 157 2.48 -13.41 -0.67
C LYS A 157 1.74 -13.88 0.57
N LEU A 158 0.41 -13.83 0.56
CA LEU A 158 -0.40 -14.25 1.69
C LEU A 158 -0.13 -15.70 2.09
N ARG A 159 0.03 -16.60 1.12
CA ARG A 159 0.22 -18.03 1.37
C ARG A 159 1.65 -18.43 1.65
N LEU A 160 2.62 -17.90 0.89
CA LEU A 160 4.02 -18.34 1.00
C LEU A 160 4.82 -17.51 2.03
N PHE A 161 4.43 -16.26 2.31
CA PHE A 161 5.16 -15.42 3.25
C PHE A 161 4.36 -15.17 4.53
N ASN A 162 3.21 -14.53 4.44
CA ASN A 162 2.45 -14.12 5.63
C ASN A 162 1.96 -15.33 6.46
N ALA A 163 1.46 -16.38 5.83
CA ALA A 163 0.98 -17.56 6.55
C ALA A 163 2.09 -18.29 7.30
N ILE A 164 3.29 -18.40 6.67
CA ILE A 164 4.45 -19.04 7.32
C ILE A 164 4.93 -18.19 8.49
N HIS A 165 5.03 -16.87 8.32
CA HIS A 165 5.38 -15.96 9.41
C HIS A 165 4.40 -16.06 10.58
N SER A 166 3.09 -16.13 10.32
CA SER A 166 2.07 -16.29 11.35
C SER A 166 2.23 -17.61 12.12
N ALA A 167 2.49 -18.72 11.40
CA ALA A 167 2.72 -20.03 12.03
C ALA A 167 3.98 -20.01 12.91
N LEU A 168 5.09 -19.47 12.39
CA LEU A 168 6.35 -19.37 13.13
C LEU A 168 6.27 -18.42 14.32
N SER A 169 5.54 -17.30 14.21
CA SER A 169 5.28 -16.37 15.29
C SER A 169 4.51 -17.04 16.44
N THR A 170 3.52 -17.88 16.09
CA THR A 170 2.77 -18.65 17.08
C THR A 170 3.69 -19.63 17.84
N ILE A 171 4.56 -20.33 17.12
CA ILE A 171 5.57 -21.22 17.74
C ILE A 171 6.50 -20.41 18.66
N GLY A 172 6.99 -19.25 18.18
CA GLY A 172 7.84 -18.37 18.96
C GLY A 172 7.19 -17.95 20.29
N GLN A 173 5.93 -17.52 20.24
CA GLN A 173 5.16 -17.15 21.42
C GLN A 173 5.01 -18.32 22.42
N LEU A 174 4.70 -19.52 21.90
CA LEU A 174 4.53 -20.71 22.75
C LEU A 174 5.84 -21.22 23.38
N THR A 175 6.96 -20.95 22.73
CA THR A 175 8.30 -21.43 23.16
C THR A 175 9.14 -20.36 23.84
N GLY A 176 8.66 -19.12 23.91
CA GLY A 176 9.39 -17.98 24.47
C GLY A 176 10.54 -17.47 23.58
N ILE A 177 10.51 -17.79 22.29
CA ILE A 177 11.53 -17.33 21.32
C ILE A 177 11.03 -16.06 20.64
N GLU A 178 11.78 -14.98 20.79
CA GLU A 178 11.35 -13.64 20.36
C GLU A 178 11.40 -13.43 18.84
N TYR A 179 12.45 -13.97 18.16
CA TYR A 179 12.69 -13.69 16.75
C TYR A 179 12.42 -14.90 15.85
N ILE A 180 11.69 -14.70 14.77
CA ILE A 180 11.37 -15.75 13.78
C ILE A 180 12.64 -16.42 13.24
N ALA A 181 13.73 -15.66 13.02
CA ALA A 181 15.00 -16.22 12.59
C ALA A 181 15.54 -17.27 13.57
N GLN A 182 15.37 -17.08 14.88
CA GLN A 182 15.75 -18.05 15.89
C GLN A 182 14.83 -19.28 15.88
N VAL A 183 13.52 -19.07 15.68
CA VAL A 183 12.56 -20.18 15.55
C VAL A 183 12.95 -21.07 14.37
N VAL A 184 13.18 -20.50 13.20
CA VAL A 184 13.55 -21.24 11.97
C VAL A 184 14.89 -21.97 12.12
N SER A 185 15.82 -21.45 12.91
CA SER A 185 17.13 -22.09 13.14
C SER A 185 17.03 -23.42 13.89
N ILE A 186 15.91 -23.68 14.56
CA ILE A 186 15.63 -24.97 15.21
C ILE A 186 15.19 -25.96 14.13
N PRO A 187 15.90 -27.09 13.93
CA PRO A 187 15.69 -28.00 12.79
C PRO A 187 14.24 -28.48 12.63
N ALA A 188 13.56 -28.77 13.73
CA ALA A 188 12.16 -29.22 13.73
C ALA A 188 11.22 -28.14 13.19
N TYR A 189 11.40 -26.89 13.60
CA TYR A 189 10.55 -25.76 13.19
C TYR A 189 10.90 -25.30 11.78
N GLY A 190 12.18 -25.32 11.39
CA GLY A 190 12.60 -25.07 10.02
C GLY A 190 12.02 -26.10 9.04
N LYS A 191 12.01 -27.38 9.40
CA LYS A 191 11.35 -28.43 8.60
C LYS A 191 9.83 -28.21 8.51
N PHE A 192 9.20 -27.85 9.60
CA PHE A 192 7.76 -27.52 9.61
C PHE A 192 7.44 -26.34 8.66
N ALA A 193 8.23 -25.27 8.72
CA ALA A 193 8.08 -24.13 7.80
C ALA A 193 8.20 -24.57 6.33
N SER A 194 9.20 -25.38 5.99
CA SER A 194 9.40 -25.91 4.64
C SER A 194 8.24 -26.79 4.16
N LEU A 195 7.62 -27.56 5.06
CA LEU A 195 6.46 -28.38 4.72
C LEU A 195 5.21 -27.52 4.44
N ILE A 196 4.97 -26.48 5.25
CA ILE A 196 3.88 -25.52 4.99
C ILE A 196 4.09 -24.84 3.65
N GLN A 197 5.31 -24.39 3.37
CA GLN A 197 5.65 -23.71 2.12
C GLN A 197 5.43 -24.65 0.91
N ALA A 198 5.86 -25.89 0.99
CA ALA A 198 5.66 -26.88 -0.06
C ALA A 198 4.16 -27.16 -0.30
N GLN A 199 3.37 -27.29 0.77
CA GLN A 199 1.91 -27.46 0.66
C GLN A 199 1.23 -26.23 0.07
N ALA A 200 1.61 -25.05 0.51
CA ALA A 200 1.06 -23.79 -0.02
C ALA A 200 1.35 -23.65 -1.52
N ALA A 201 2.57 -23.98 -1.96
CA ALA A 201 2.97 -23.95 -3.37
C ALA A 201 2.16 -24.90 -4.27
N LEU A 202 1.62 -25.99 -3.73
CA LEU A 202 0.76 -26.93 -4.48
C LEU A 202 -0.67 -26.41 -4.72
N SER A 203 -1.02 -25.28 -4.12
CA SER A 203 -2.36 -24.68 -4.24
C SER A 203 -2.47 -23.57 -5.30
N PHE A 204 -1.42 -23.39 -6.12
CA PHE A 204 -1.35 -22.47 -7.26
C PHE A 204 -1.69 -23.13 -8.59
#